data_361ccddcae9fd64ed759fe3a72e17d95
#
_entry.id   361ccddcae9fd64ed759fe3a72e17d95
#
_cell.length_a   1.000
_cell.length_b   1.000
_cell.length_c   1.000
_cell.angle_alpha   90.00
_cell.angle_beta   90.00
_cell.angle_gamma   90.00
#
_symmetry.space_group_name_H-M   'P 1'
#
loop_
_entity.id
_entity.type
_entity.pdbx_description
1 polymer ?
#
loop_
_entity_poly.entity_id
_entity_poly.type
_entity_poly.pdbx_seq_one_letter_code
_entity_poly.pdbx_strand_id
1 'polypeptide(L)'
;EFEYIFNDLLRKGFCNVDQSLYGSSSSRNHPETIFANLPYIQFFKFKKKKHILLRNKNVHEAGQLSELQGAESRAIRKQIENYLSLNLSEIAEQQLKSLEKMFDAYDAILKKYPGDIPVIMAEQGLLGLKNISEVLINSYVSLDFDSSGDKINKLSKFKQVELFKEDLSLEDLIESPEISGVDSGDKNIEEQSESELAPEQKRTGIAKMLMTTPVLTLIFDRVRYDEIELQPDFQRKDRIWPDDKKSKLIESILMKLPLPGFYFGEKPNGNWVVIDGLQRTTTICDYMSGHFSLKGLSILEHLNGKSFKDLTRTEQRDIREYQITAYQIELNDDSSELVVELFHRINTYGVKLSSQEIRSALNKGNSVTFLRYLASLETFKKATQFKVKPDRQKDMELCLSALAFMVLGYNNYGQHSYDHFLCSAMQKLNNYPLSIINKEEIDAGTALISPSSEVFLTLYSKYNQALILANEVFGEIAFSKDPENKKSPINKQLFELIVTVFSVFDSHQKEMMLANGDKFIDSLYLAIEENSSRYAKWESDTYEKDDRGFRDSISTSTGKRISVVYRFDAFLNILGKSTGITIDSKLLQGE
;
A
#
# COMPACT_ATOMS: atom_id res chain seq x y z
N GLU A 1 8.41 -31.57 25.43
CA GLU A 1 8.11 -30.12 25.32
C GLU A 1 9.29 -29.36 24.71
N PHE A 2 10.51 -29.52 25.23
CA PHE A 2 11.71 -28.86 24.68
C PHE A 2 11.99 -29.24 23.24
N GLU A 3 11.81 -30.49 22.87
CA GLU A 3 12.00 -30.99 21.53
C GLU A 3 11.06 -30.36 20.52
N TYR A 4 9.80 -30.13 20.89
CA TYR A 4 8.83 -29.45 20.04
C TYR A 4 9.21 -27.99 19.78
N ILE A 5 9.60 -27.25 20.82
CA ILE A 5 10.04 -25.85 20.68
C ILE A 5 11.30 -25.77 19.85
N PHE A 6 12.26 -26.67 20.08
CA PHE A 6 13.51 -26.69 19.35
C PHE A 6 13.32 -27.04 17.87
N ASN A 7 12.50 -28.02 17.57
CA ASN A 7 12.15 -28.37 16.20
C ASN A 7 11.40 -27.24 15.49
N ASP A 8 10.52 -26.53 16.18
CA ASP A 8 9.81 -25.38 15.61
C ASP A 8 10.75 -24.20 15.37
N LEU A 9 11.71 -23.94 16.26
CA LEU A 9 12.78 -22.96 16.08
C LEU A 9 13.70 -23.32 14.89
N LEU A 10 14.14 -24.57 14.76
CA LEU A 10 14.96 -25.01 13.63
C LEU A 10 14.20 -24.89 12.32
N ARG A 11 12.90 -25.17 12.36
CA ARG A 11 12.04 -25.16 11.18
C ARG A 11 11.71 -23.75 10.68
N LYS A 12 11.36 -22.83 11.59
CA LYS A 12 10.84 -21.50 11.23
C LYS A 12 11.83 -20.36 11.48
N GLY A 13 12.87 -20.60 12.26
CA GLY A 13 13.80 -19.58 12.73
C GLY A 13 13.26 -18.76 13.90
N PHE A 14 11.98 -18.87 14.23
CA PHE A 14 11.31 -18.24 15.37
C PHE A 14 10.22 -19.14 15.93
N CYS A 15 9.85 -18.92 17.20
CA CYS A 15 8.82 -19.73 17.84
C CYS A 15 7.99 -18.90 18.82
N ASN A 16 6.68 -19.09 18.79
CA ASN A 16 5.79 -18.69 19.86
C ASN A 16 5.63 -19.87 20.81
N VAL A 17 6.22 -19.79 21.99
CA VAL A 17 6.23 -20.90 22.96
C VAL A 17 4.82 -21.33 23.37
N ASP A 18 3.87 -20.38 23.42
CA ASP A 18 2.47 -20.70 23.73
C ASP A 18 1.76 -21.50 22.64
N GLN A 19 2.20 -21.39 21.39
CA GLN A 19 1.62 -22.14 20.27
C GLN A 19 2.26 -23.49 20.08
N SER A 20 3.54 -23.63 20.42
CA SER A 20 4.28 -24.90 20.31
C SER A 20 3.95 -25.89 21.41
N LEU A 21 3.37 -25.41 22.53
CA LEU A 21 2.95 -26.24 23.66
C LEU A 21 1.43 -26.32 23.71
N TYR A 22 0.87 -27.43 23.25
CA TYR A 22 -0.56 -27.71 23.36
C TYR A 22 -0.95 -28.05 24.82
N GLY A 23 -1.70 -27.17 25.48
CA GLY A 23 -2.30 -27.43 26.79
C GLY A 23 -2.26 -26.25 27.76
N SER A 24 -3.13 -26.25 28.75
CA SER A 24 -3.28 -25.18 29.75
C SER A 24 -2.45 -25.47 30.99
N SER A 25 -1.12 -25.51 30.96
CA SER A 25 -0.29 -25.71 32.13
C SER A 25 0.51 -24.48 32.53
N SER A 26 0.68 -24.27 33.83
CA SER A 26 1.36 -23.14 34.47
C SER A 26 2.89 -23.13 34.31
N SER A 27 3.49 -24.11 33.66
CA SER A 27 4.95 -24.25 33.49
C SER A 27 5.55 -23.60 32.23
N ARG A 28 4.79 -22.80 31.50
CA ARG A 28 5.17 -22.20 30.21
C ARG A 28 6.37 -21.25 30.26
N ASN A 29 6.59 -20.61 31.39
CA ASN A 29 7.69 -19.66 31.53
C ASN A 29 9.09 -20.32 31.60
N HIS A 30 9.19 -21.60 31.93
CA HIS A 30 10.46 -22.29 32.11
C HIS A 30 11.15 -22.63 30.78
N PRO A 31 10.48 -23.26 29.80
CA PRO A 31 11.09 -23.51 28.49
C PRO A 31 11.54 -22.22 27.79
N GLU A 32 10.71 -21.19 27.80
CA GLU A 32 11.02 -19.89 27.20
C GLU A 32 12.29 -19.28 27.81
N THR A 33 12.35 -19.26 29.16
CA THR A 33 13.51 -18.72 29.86
C THR A 33 14.77 -19.53 29.59
N ILE A 34 14.67 -20.87 29.54
CA ILE A 34 15.82 -21.73 29.26
C ILE A 34 16.35 -21.47 27.84
N PHE A 35 15.47 -21.45 26.84
CA PHE A 35 15.89 -21.14 25.46
C PHE A 35 16.46 -19.72 25.34
N ALA A 36 15.84 -18.71 25.93
CA ALA A 36 16.31 -17.33 25.86
C ALA A 36 17.69 -17.09 26.50
N ASN A 37 18.16 -17.99 27.38
CA ASN A 37 19.51 -17.95 27.97
C ASN A 37 20.59 -18.55 27.07
N LEU A 38 20.23 -19.16 25.93
CA LEU A 38 21.20 -19.69 24.98
C LEU A 38 21.80 -18.55 24.14
N PRO A 39 23.13 -18.55 23.89
CA PRO A 39 23.84 -17.43 23.28
C PRO A 39 23.33 -17.01 21.89
N TYR A 40 22.70 -17.90 21.20
CA TYR A 40 22.15 -17.74 19.84
C TYR A 40 20.63 -17.55 19.80
N ILE A 41 20.00 -17.26 20.93
CA ILE A 41 18.56 -17.03 21.03
C ILE A 41 18.29 -15.61 21.56
N GLN A 42 17.44 -14.88 20.88
CA GLN A 42 16.89 -13.62 21.36
C GLN A 42 15.39 -13.74 21.62
N PHE A 43 14.88 -13.00 22.60
CA PHE A 43 13.44 -12.94 22.81
C PHE A 43 12.88 -11.58 22.34
N PHE A 44 11.60 -11.57 22.00
CA PHE A 44 10.88 -10.35 21.58
C PHE A 44 9.37 -10.53 21.76
N LYS A 45 8.64 -9.42 21.70
CA LYS A 45 7.17 -9.43 21.74
C LYS A 45 6.63 -9.20 20.33
N PHE A 46 5.73 -10.08 19.88
CA PHE A 46 5.01 -9.97 18.63
C PHE A 46 3.52 -10.26 18.85
N LYS A 47 2.62 -9.37 18.38
CA LYS A 47 1.16 -9.44 18.60
C LYS A 47 0.79 -9.71 20.09
N LYS A 48 1.44 -8.97 21.00
CA LYS A 48 1.29 -9.07 22.49
C LYS A 48 1.74 -10.41 23.10
N LYS A 49 2.31 -11.32 22.31
CA LYS A 49 2.83 -12.62 22.78
C LYS A 49 4.35 -12.63 22.75
N LYS A 50 4.96 -13.39 23.67
CA LYS A 50 6.40 -13.57 23.71
C LYS A 50 6.83 -14.60 22.67
N HIS A 51 7.92 -14.28 21.97
CA HIS A 51 8.53 -15.11 20.95
C HIS A 51 10.02 -15.24 21.20
N ILE A 52 10.61 -16.30 20.72
CA ILE A 52 12.05 -16.52 20.68
C ILE A 52 12.50 -16.63 19.22
N LEU A 53 13.71 -16.19 18.94
CA LEU A 53 14.31 -16.07 17.64
C LEU A 53 15.65 -16.79 17.64
N LEU A 54 15.89 -17.65 16.67
CA LEU A 54 17.16 -18.35 16.46
C LEU A 54 18.10 -17.50 15.62
N ARG A 55 19.35 -17.34 16.08
CA ARG A 55 20.42 -16.61 15.38
C ARG A 55 21.53 -17.57 14.98
N ASN A 56 22.20 -17.32 13.85
CA ASN A 56 23.33 -18.12 13.38
C ASN A 56 24.65 -17.77 14.07
N LYS A 57 24.66 -16.72 14.89
CA LYS A 57 25.81 -16.27 15.68
C LYS A 57 25.42 -15.99 17.12
N ASN A 58 26.41 -16.04 18.01
CA ASN A 58 26.19 -15.64 19.39
C ASN A 58 25.89 -14.14 19.48
N VAL A 59 24.80 -13.78 20.12
CA VAL A 59 24.34 -12.40 20.31
C VAL A 59 24.46 -11.93 21.76
N HIS A 60 24.70 -12.86 22.69
CA HIS A 60 25.00 -12.60 24.11
C HIS A 60 25.78 -13.77 24.71
N GLU A 61 26.24 -13.62 25.94
CA GLU A 61 26.86 -14.72 26.70
C GLU A 61 25.82 -15.69 27.26
N ALA A 62 26.22 -16.94 27.47
CA ALA A 62 25.34 -17.94 28.06
C ALA A 62 24.87 -17.50 29.45
N GLY A 63 23.57 -17.61 29.72
CA GLY A 63 22.96 -17.19 30.97
C GLY A 63 22.57 -15.70 31.01
N GLN A 64 22.77 -14.95 29.95
CA GLN A 64 22.25 -13.60 29.77
C GLN A 64 21.01 -13.61 28.89
N LEU A 65 20.17 -12.58 29.01
CA LEU A 65 18.98 -12.41 28.19
C LEU A 65 19.20 -11.25 27.21
N SER A 66 18.93 -11.49 25.94
CA SER A 66 18.99 -10.45 24.91
C SER A 66 17.60 -10.23 24.31
N GLU A 67 17.05 -9.03 24.52
CA GLU A 67 15.79 -8.63 23.90
C GLU A 67 16.08 -7.96 22.56
N LEU A 68 15.33 -8.37 21.52
CA LEU A 68 15.41 -7.76 20.22
C LEU A 68 14.71 -6.41 20.22
N GLN A 69 15.44 -5.32 19.99
CA GLN A 69 14.95 -3.93 20.09
C GLN A 69 15.21 -3.13 18.80
N GLY A 70 14.62 -1.95 18.73
CA GLY A 70 14.90 -0.95 17.71
C GLY A 70 14.44 -1.29 16.29
N ALA A 71 15.20 -0.86 15.30
CA ALA A 71 14.89 -1.06 13.88
C ALA A 71 14.91 -2.54 13.46
N GLU A 72 15.85 -3.31 14.03
CA GLU A 72 15.97 -4.74 13.77
C GLU A 72 14.72 -5.52 14.22
N SER A 73 14.17 -5.17 15.39
CA SER A 73 12.92 -5.76 15.88
C SER A 73 11.75 -5.53 14.92
N ARG A 74 11.66 -4.35 14.33
CA ARG A 74 10.61 -4.01 13.36
C ARG A 74 10.77 -4.78 12.06
N ALA A 75 11.97 -4.84 11.53
CA ALA A 75 12.28 -5.58 10.31
C ALA A 75 11.95 -7.07 10.46
N ILE A 76 12.36 -7.67 11.59
CA ILE A 76 12.12 -9.08 11.88
C ILE A 76 10.61 -9.36 12.10
N ARG A 77 9.89 -8.49 12.80
CA ARG A 77 8.43 -8.63 12.96
C ARG A 77 7.71 -8.60 11.61
N LYS A 78 8.10 -7.72 10.70
CA LYS A 78 7.54 -7.65 9.35
C LYS A 78 7.86 -8.93 8.55
N GLN A 79 9.07 -9.45 8.66
CA GLN A 79 9.45 -10.73 8.01
C GLN A 79 8.63 -11.89 8.56
N ILE A 80 8.42 -11.97 9.88
CA ILE A 80 7.58 -12.99 10.51
C ILE A 80 6.13 -12.85 10.07
N GLU A 81 5.61 -11.64 9.97
CA GLU A 81 4.24 -11.39 9.52
C GLU A 81 4.02 -11.82 8.09
N ASN A 82 4.95 -11.48 7.20
CA ASN A 82 4.95 -11.94 5.81
C ASN A 82 5.06 -13.47 5.73
N TYR A 83 5.94 -14.08 6.52
CA TYR A 83 6.08 -15.54 6.59
C TYR A 83 4.77 -16.21 7.04
N LEU A 84 4.12 -15.70 8.09
CA LEU A 84 2.87 -16.27 8.60
C LEU A 84 1.69 -16.08 7.65
N SER A 85 1.66 -15.00 6.88
CA SER A 85 0.61 -14.74 5.90
C SER A 85 0.73 -15.59 4.62
N LEU A 86 1.93 -16.07 4.31
CA LEU A 86 2.23 -16.82 3.08
C LEU A 86 2.55 -18.30 3.35
N ASN A 87 2.42 -18.77 4.57
CA ASN A 87 2.91 -20.09 4.96
C ASN A 87 1.92 -21.21 4.62
N LEU A 88 2.11 -21.79 3.43
CA LEU A 88 1.39 -22.98 2.98
C LEU A 88 1.58 -24.19 3.92
N SER A 89 2.69 -24.26 4.69
CA SER A 89 2.92 -25.37 5.62
C SER A 89 1.97 -25.35 6.81
N GLU A 90 1.61 -24.16 7.34
CA GLU A 90 0.61 -24.05 8.42
C GLU A 90 -0.80 -24.40 7.95
N ILE A 91 -1.15 -24.00 6.73
CA ILE A 91 -2.42 -24.39 6.09
C ILE A 91 -2.43 -25.91 5.87
N ALA A 92 -1.31 -26.49 5.40
CA ALA A 92 -1.19 -27.92 5.18
C ALA A 92 -1.25 -28.70 6.51
N GLU A 93 -0.66 -28.22 7.60
CA GLU A 93 -0.80 -28.81 8.94
C GLU A 93 -2.26 -28.79 9.46
N GLN A 94 -3.00 -27.72 9.21
CA GLN A 94 -4.42 -27.66 9.57
C GLN A 94 -5.26 -28.61 8.72
N GLN A 95 -4.93 -28.70 7.42
CA GLN A 95 -5.58 -29.66 6.51
C GLN A 95 -5.29 -31.09 6.91
N LEU A 96 -4.04 -31.41 7.28
CA LEU A 96 -3.67 -32.76 7.74
C LEU A 96 -4.46 -33.19 8.97
N LYS A 97 -4.60 -32.31 9.97
CA LYS A 97 -5.43 -32.57 11.17
C LYS A 97 -6.91 -32.78 10.83
N SER A 98 -7.41 -32.09 9.82
CA SER A 98 -8.78 -32.27 9.35
C SER A 98 -8.95 -33.59 8.59
N LEU A 99 -7.93 -33.96 7.79
CA LEU A 99 -7.88 -35.24 7.07
C LEU A 99 -7.80 -36.42 8.04
N GLU A 100 -7.03 -36.36 9.10
CA GLU A 100 -6.96 -37.40 10.13
C GLU A 100 -8.34 -37.67 10.76
N LYS A 101 -9.09 -36.63 11.11
CA LYS A 101 -10.48 -36.78 11.58
C LYS A 101 -11.42 -37.39 10.53
N MET A 102 -11.18 -37.08 9.25
CA MET A 102 -11.94 -37.68 8.15
C MET A 102 -11.59 -39.15 7.96
N PHE A 103 -10.31 -39.54 8.11
CA PHE A 103 -9.91 -40.94 8.08
C PHE A 103 -10.54 -41.74 9.20
N ASP A 104 -10.59 -41.22 10.43
CA ASP A 104 -11.25 -41.90 11.57
C ASP A 104 -12.74 -42.13 11.30
N ALA A 105 -13.42 -41.15 10.72
CA ALA A 105 -14.83 -41.30 10.33
C ALA A 105 -15.00 -42.27 9.17
N TYR A 106 -14.05 -42.27 8.24
CA TYR A 106 -14.08 -43.10 7.03
C TYR A 106 -13.82 -44.58 7.35
N ASP A 107 -12.94 -44.90 8.31
CA ASP A 107 -12.71 -46.26 8.80
C ASP A 107 -13.99 -46.93 9.32
N ALA A 108 -14.89 -46.13 9.89
CA ALA A 108 -16.20 -46.64 10.31
C ALA A 108 -17.12 -46.99 9.12
N ILE A 109 -16.99 -46.24 8.01
CA ILE A 109 -17.75 -46.51 6.76
C ILE A 109 -17.17 -47.74 6.04
N LEU A 110 -15.85 -47.86 5.93
CA LEU A 110 -15.15 -49.00 5.33
C LEU A 110 -15.50 -50.33 6.05
N LYS A 111 -15.59 -50.29 7.38
CA LYS A 111 -16.01 -51.46 8.16
C LYS A 111 -17.46 -51.87 7.87
N LYS A 112 -18.29 -50.94 7.48
CA LYS A 112 -19.72 -51.17 7.21
C LYS A 112 -19.96 -51.61 5.76
N TYR A 113 -19.13 -51.14 4.82
CA TYR A 113 -19.29 -51.40 3.36
C TYR A 113 -17.94 -51.82 2.76
N PRO A 114 -17.40 -52.98 3.14
CA PRO A 114 -16.14 -53.48 2.63
C PRO A 114 -16.30 -53.92 1.16
N GLY A 115 -15.51 -53.33 0.27
CA GLY A 115 -15.53 -53.67 -1.16
C GLY A 115 -16.41 -52.78 -2.05
N ASP A 116 -17.00 -51.75 -1.53
CA ASP A 116 -17.75 -50.78 -2.34
C ASP A 116 -16.78 -49.87 -3.11
N ILE A 117 -16.85 -49.87 -4.46
CA ILE A 117 -15.92 -49.18 -5.34
C ILE A 117 -15.86 -47.65 -5.05
N PRO A 118 -16.99 -46.90 -4.92
CA PRO A 118 -16.95 -45.50 -4.53
C PRO A 118 -16.25 -45.24 -3.20
N VAL A 119 -16.37 -46.15 -2.23
CA VAL A 119 -15.74 -46.05 -0.93
C VAL A 119 -14.22 -46.21 -1.06
N ILE A 120 -13.75 -47.18 -1.85
CA ILE A 120 -12.30 -47.40 -2.12
C ILE A 120 -11.72 -46.19 -2.88
N MET A 121 -12.42 -45.64 -3.85
CA MET A 121 -11.98 -44.43 -4.58
C MET A 121 -11.87 -43.20 -3.69
N ALA A 122 -12.76 -43.03 -2.73
CA ALA A 122 -12.70 -41.94 -1.76
C ALA A 122 -11.49 -42.09 -0.82
N GLU A 123 -11.14 -43.32 -0.40
CA GLU A 123 -9.92 -43.62 0.37
C GLU A 123 -8.66 -43.19 -0.38
N GLN A 124 -8.57 -43.58 -1.67
CA GLN A 124 -7.43 -43.20 -2.51
C GLN A 124 -7.30 -41.68 -2.66
N GLY A 125 -8.44 -40.95 -2.80
CA GLY A 125 -8.47 -39.52 -2.84
C GLY A 125 -7.96 -38.86 -1.55
N LEU A 126 -8.41 -39.35 -0.39
CA LEU A 126 -7.96 -38.88 0.92
C LEU A 126 -6.46 -39.16 1.16
N LEU A 127 -5.96 -40.32 0.76
CA LEU A 127 -4.53 -40.66 0.79
C LEU A 127 -3.70 -39.71 -0.11
N GLY A 128 -4.20 -39.39 -1.29
CA GLY A 128 -3.57 -38.43 -2.18
C GLY A 128 -3.44 -37.03 -1.54
N LEU A 129 -4.50 -36.54 -0.91
CA LEU A 129 -4.50 -35.27 -0.20
C LEU A 129 -3.57 -35.28 1.01
N LYS A 130 -3.50 -36.39 1.75
CA LYS A 130 -2.55 -36.58 2.86
C LYS A 130 -1.11 -36.47 2.39
N ASN A 131 -0.75 -37.16 1.33
CA ASN A 131 0.59 -37.12 0.76
C ASN A 131 0.99 -35.71 0.29
N ILE A 132 0.08 -34.97 -0.37
CA ILE A 132 0.31 -33.59 -0.78
C ILE A 132 0.54 -32.69 0.44
N SER A 133 -0.29 -32.83 1.49
CA SER A 133 -0.13 -32.05 2.72
C SER A 133 1.19 -32.35 3.43
N GLU A 134 1.62 -33.61 3.49
CA GLU A 134 2.93 -34.00 4.05
C GLU A 134 4.11 -33.43 3.25
N VAL A 135 4.02 -33.41 1.91
CA VAL A 135 5.04 -32.78 1.04
C VAL A 135 5.09 -31.27 1.31
N LEU A 136 3.95 -30.59 1.44
CA LEU A 136 3.89 -29.16 1.73
C LEU A 136 4.45 -28.82 3.12
N ILE A 137 4.18 -29.65 4.13
CA ILE A 137 4.73 -29.49 5.48
C ILE A 137 6.25 -29.65 5.47
N ASN A 138 6.77 -30.62 4.70
CA ASN A 138 8.19 -30.87 4.61
C ASN A 138 8.95 -29.90 3.68
N SER A 139 8.23 -29.06 2.90
CA SER A 139 8.79 -28.07 1.98
C SER A 139 8.89 -26.68 2.60
N TYR A 140 9.16 -26.55 3.89
CA TYR A 140 9.23 -25.27 4.57
C TYR A 140 10.50 -24.47 4.25
N VAL A 141 10.38 -23.15 4.36
CA VAL A 141 11.49 -22.20 4.28
C VAL A 141 11.75 -21.66 5.67
N SER A 142 12.96 -21.86 6.20
CA SER A 142 13.38 -21.19 7.44
C SER A 142 13.78 -19.75 7.16
N LEU A 143 13.43 -18.83 8.05
CA LEU A 143 13.94 -17.46 8.02
C LEU A 143 15.35 -17.42 8.59
N ASP A 144 16.29 -16.80 7.85
CA ASP A 144 17.63 -16.51 8.31
C ASP A 144 17.68 -15.08 8.83
N PHE A 145 17.82 -14.91 10.13
CA PHE A 145 17.77 -13.61 10.81
C PHE A 145 19.16 -13.00 11.09
N ASP A 146 20.24 -13.56 10.58
CA ASP A 146 21.60 -13.10 10.90
C ASP A 146 22.26 -12.23 9.84
N SER A 147 21.71 -12.18 8.66
CA SER A 147 22.20 -11.26 7.64
C SER A 147 21.61 -9.88 7.88
N SER A 148 22.49 -8.90 8.04
CA SER A 148 22.12 -7.48 7.96
C SER A 148 21.14 -7.25 6.80
N GLY A 149 19.94 -6.87 7.11
CA GLY A 149 18.81 -6.33 6.32
C GLY A 149 18.61 -6.67 4.83
N ASP A 150 19.61 -7.19 4.13
CA ASP A 150 19.65 -7.22 2.67
C ASP A 150 19.60 -8.64 2.04
N LYS A 151 19.47 -9.71 2.81
CA LYS A 151 19.40 -11.06 2.22
C LYS A 151 18.20 -11.83 2.69
N ILE A 152 17.13 -11.59 1.98
CA ILE A 152 15.98 -12.49 1.94
C ILE A 152 16.36 -13.69 1.11
N ASN A 153 16.24 -14.88 1.71
CA ASN A 153 16.08 -16.15 1.04
C ASN A 153 17.28 -16.75 0.34
N LYS A 154 17.98 -17.61 1.05
CA LYS A 154 18.35 -18.86 0.39
C LYS A 154 17.12 -19.76 0.39
N LEU A 155 16.29 -19.62 -0.60
CA LEU A 155 15.28 -20.61 -0.99
C LEU A 155 16.01 -21.90 -1.32
N SER A 156 15.97 -22.87 -0.39
CA SER A 156 16.46 -24.20 -0.68
C SER A 156 15.53 -24.86 -1.70
N LYS A 157 16.01 -24.96 -2.94
CA LYS A 157 15.72 -25.99 -3.94
C LYS A 157 14.29 -26.45 -4.20
N PHE A 158 13.26 -25.65 -4.00
CA PHE A 158 11.98 -25.92 -4.64
C PHE A 158 11.75 -24.89 -5.73
N LYS A 159 11.64 -25.35 -6.98
CA LYS A 159 10.92 -24.60 -8.01
C LYS A 159 9.54 -24.35 -7.44
N GLN A 160 9.29 -23.14 -6.99
CA GLN A 160 7.95 -22.70 -6.67
C GLN A 160 7.08 -23.02 -7.88
N VAL A 161 5.98 -23.67 -7.62
CA VAL A 161 4.90 -23.77 -8.59
C VAL A 161 4.61 -22.34 -9.00
N GLU A 162 4.87 -22.01 -10.25
CA GLU A 162 4.82 -20.65 -10.83
C GLU A 162 3.41 -19.98 -10.75
N LEU A 163 2.43 -20.69 -10.18
CA LEU A 163 1.02 -20.24 -10.10
C LEU A 163 0.75 -19.14 -9.07
N PHE A 164 1.65 -18.88 -8.10
CA PHE A 164 1.40 -17.88 -7.04
C PHE A 164 2.47 -16.79 -6.94
N LYS A 165 3.47 -16.77 -7.83
CA LYS A 165 4.61 -15.85 -7.76
C LYS A 165 4.38 -14.49 -8.42
N GLU A 166 3.38 -14.33 -9.27
CA GLU A 166 3.28 -13.13 -10.11
C GLU A 166 2.53 -11.94 -9.50
N ASP A 167 1.68 -12.13 -8.49
CA ASP A 167 0.77 -11.04 -8.10
C ASP A 167 1.04 -10.35 -6.75
N LEU A 168 1.78 -10.96 -5.82
CA LEU A 168 1.97 -10.38 -4.48
C LEU A 168 3.35 -9.75 -4.23
N SER A 169 4.40 -10.18 -4.94
CA SER A 169 5.77 -9.74 -4.64
C SER A 169 6.20 -8.48 -5.39
N LEU A 170 5.64 -8.20 -6.55
CA LEU A 170 6.04 -7.04 -7.36
C LEU A 170 5.38 -5.74 -6.88
N GLU A 171 4.17 -5.82 -6.37
CA GLU A 171 3.38 -4.66 -5.96
C GLU A 171 3.80 -4.12 -4.60
N ASP A 172 4.00 -5.01 -3.62
CA ASP A 172 4.55 -4.62 -2.32
C ASP A 172 6.01 -4.17 -2.45
N LEU A 173 6.78 -4.74 -3.40
CA LEU A 173 8.13 -4.28 -3.74
C LEU A 173 8.13 -2.88 -4.37
N ILE A 174 7.19 -2.56 -5.25
CA ILE A 174 7.12 -1.25 -5.90
C ILE A 174 6.66 -0.15 -4.93
N GLU A 175 5.86 -0.50 -3.93
CA GLU A 175 5.45 0.42 -2.85
C GLU A 175 6.48 0.49 -1.72
N SER A 176 7.49 -0.37 -1.69
CA SER A 176 8.54 -0.29 -0.69
C SER A 176 9.30 1.04 -0.79
N PRO A 177 9.71 1.63 0.34
CA PRO A 177 10.44 2.90 0.34
C PRO A 177 11.72 2.87 -0.49
N GLU A 178 12.36 1.71 -0.59
CA GLU A 178 13.61 1.51 -1.35
C GLU A 178 13.40 1.63 -2.86
N ILE A 179 12.22 1.24 -3.36
CA ILE A 179 11.89 1.27 -4.80
C ILE A 179 11.10 2.51 -5.17
N SER A 180 10.09 2.88 -4.40
CA SER A 180 9.27 4.06 -4.66
C SER A 180 10.00 5.37 -4.37
N GLY A 181 11.04 5.32 -3.54
CA GLY A 181 11.78 6.47 -3.06
C GLY A 181 11.04 7.31 -2.01
N VAL A 182 9.86 6.86 -1.53
CA VAL A 182 9.04 7.57 -0.54
C VAL A 182 8.73 6.66 0.65
N ASP A 183 9.09 7.12 1.85
CA ASP A 183 8.68 6.52 3.12
C ASP A 183 7.42 7.23 3.62
N SER A 184 6.31 6.52 3.63
CA SER A 184 5.00 7.04 4.07
C SER A 184 4.70 6.77 5.55
N GLY A 185 5.64 6.17 6.31
CA GLY A 185 5.41 5.75 7.69
C GLY A 185 4.67 4.41 7.79
N ASP A 186 4.22 4.07 8.99
CA ASP A 186 3.63 2.76 9.28
C ASP A 186 2.14 2.72 8.87
N LYS A 187 1.84 2.08 7.74
CA LYS A 187 0.48 1.96 7.19
C LYS A 187 -0.47 1.15 8.10
N ASN A 188 0.08 0.19 8.86
CA ASN A 188 -0.74 -0.74 9.66
C ASN A 188 -1.40 -0.09 10.89
N ILE A 189 -0.95 1.11 11.28
CA ILE A 189 -1.51 1.83 12.43
C ILE A 189 -2.59 2.83 11.97
N GLU A 190 -2.58 3.25 10.72
CA GLU A 190 -3.64 4.11 10.16
C GLU A 190 -4.98 3.36 10.08
N GLU A 191 -4.98 2.08 9.71
CA GLU A 191 -6.19 1.24 9.65
C GLU A 191 -6.74 0.85 11.02
N GLN A 192 -5.89 0.72 12.06
CA GLN A 192 -6.33 0.35 13.42
C GLN A 192 -6.84 1.54 14.25
N SER A 193 -6.55 2.78 13.84
CA SER A 193 -6.93 3.95 14.61
C SER A 193 -8.37 4.42 14.39
N GLU A 194 -9.04 3.96 13.34
CA GLU A 194 -10.44 4.29 13.08
C GLU A 194 -11.42 3.58 14.02
N SER A 195 -11.01 2.49 14.68
CA SER A 195 -11.88 1.73 15.57
C SER A 195 -11.92 2.23 17.03
N GLU A 196 -10.98 3.07 17.47
CA GLU A 196 -10.89 3.49 18.87
C GLU A 196 -11.43 4.89 19.20
N LEU A 197 -11.80 5.70 18.19
CA LEU A 197 -12.24 7.08 18.39
C LEU A 197 -13.67 7.36 17.89
N ALA A 198 -14.50 6.37 17.69
CA ALA A 198 -15.91 6.57 17.40
C ALA A 198 -16.78 6.46 18.66
N PRO A 199 -17.13 7.58 19.36
CA PRO A 199 -18.41 7.59 20.04
C PRO A 199 -19.46 7.70 18.93
N GLU A 200 -20.34 6.68 18.83
CA GLU A 200 -21.66 6.68 18.18
C GLU A 200 -21.97 7.89 17.25
N GLN A 201 -21.22 8.07 16.18
CA GLN A 201 -21.59 9.05 15.17
C GLN A 201 -21.82 8.35 13.84
N LYS A 202 -23.13 8.22 13.57
CA LYS A 202 -23.75 8.05 12.26
C LYS A 202 -23.05 7.05 11.33
N ARG A 203 -23.65 5.88 11.22
CA ARG A 203 -23.58 5.06 9.99
C ARG A 203 -23.98 5.94 8.80
N THR A 204 -23.03 6.74 8.32
CA THR A 204 -23.19 7.53 7.12
C THR A 204 -23.20 6.56 5.95
N GLY A 205 -24.35 6.46 5.33
CA GLY A 205 -24.55 5.93 4.01
C GLY A 205 -24.02 4.52 3.75
N ILE A 206 -24.87 3.50 3.92
CA ILE A 206 -24.65 2.22 3.26
C ILE A 206 -24.62 2.53 1.77
N ALA A 207 -23.45 2.38 1.12
CA ALA A 207 -23.36 2.49 -0.33
C ALA A 207 -24.35 1.49 -0.93
N LYS A 208 -25.28 1.99 -1.71
CA LYS A 208 -26.23 1.13 -2.39
C LYS A 208 -25.47 0.43 -3.51
N MET A 209 -25.29 -0.86 -3.36
CA MET A 209 -24.63 -1.71 -4.35
C MET A 209 -25.69 -2.55 -5.07
N LEU A 210 -25.72 -2.43 -6.38
CA LEU A 210 -26.62 -3.18 -7.26
C LEU A 210 -25.79 -4.19 -8.07
N MET A 211 -26.17 -5.46 -8.00
CA MET A 211 -25.59 -6.49 -8.86
C MET A 211 -26.38 -6.58 -10.17
N THR A 212 -25.69 -6.46 -11.28
CA THR A 212 -26.25 -6.55 -12.64
C THR A 212 -25.45 -7.54 -13.49
N THR A 213 -26.05 -7.98 -14.61
CA THR A 213 -25.38 -8.90 -15.54
C THR A 213 -25.41 -8.35 -16.96
N PRO A 214 -24.70 -7.22 -17.23
CA PRO A 214 -24.67 -6.65 -18.56
C PRO A 214 -23.94 -7.55 -19.55
N VAL A 215 -24.36 -7.49 -20.83
CA VAL A 215 -23.63 -8.10 -21.94
C VAL A 215 -22.44 -7.22 -22.35
N LEU A 216 -21.40 -7.85 -22.91
CA LEU A 216 -20.19 -7.10 -23.31
C LEU A 216 -20.46 -6.04 -24.39
N THR A 217 -21.46 -6.21 -25.23
CA THR A 217 -21.87 -5.16 -26.19
C THR A 217 -22.26 -3.87 -25.48
N LEU A 218 -23.03 -3.96 -24.39
CA LEU A 218 -23.43 -2.78 -23.62
C LEU A 218 -22.21 -2.06 -23.01
N ILE A 219 -21.27 -2.82 -22.44
CA ILE A 219 -20.04 -2.27 -21.89
C ILE A 219 -19.21 -1.60 -22.99
N PHE A 220 -19.06 -2.26 -24.12
CA PHE A 220 -18.34 -1.73 -25.29
C PHE A 220 -18.93 -0.42 -25.82
N ASP A 221 -20.27 -0.37 -25.96
CA ASP A 221 -20.96 0.83 -26.44
C ASP A 221 -20.81 1.98 -25.43
N ARG A 222 -20.99 1.71 -24.13
CA ARG A 222 -20.80 2.73 -23.09
C ARG A 222 -19.35 3.28 -23.05
N VAL A 223 -18.36 2.42 -23.26
CA VAL A 223 -16.95 2.87 -23.39
C VAL A 223 -16.77 3.74 -24.64
N ARG A 224 -17.37 3.33 -25.77
CA ARG A 224 -17.28 4.06 -27.05
C ARG A 224 -17.93 5.44 -27.01
N TYR A 225 -18.97 5.62 -26.19
CA TYR A 225 -19.68 6.90 -26.04
C TYR A 225 -19.22 7.69 -24.80
N ASP A 226 -18.07 7.33 -24.22
CA ASP A 226 -17.52 7.97 -23.01
C ASP A 226 -18.47 7.96 -21.79
N GLU A 227 -19.42 7.02 -21.76
CA GLU A 227 -20.29 6.80 -20.62
C GLU A 227 -19.67 5.89 -19.55
N ILE A 228 -18.64 5.12 -19.90
CA ILE A 228 -17.74 4.47 -18.95
C ILE A 228 -16.39 5.15 -19.06
N GLU A 229 -16.01 5.83 -18.00
CA GLU A 229 -14.70 6.43 -17.91
C GLU A 229 -13.65 5.34 -17.68
N LEU A 230 -13.02 4.90 -18.77
CA LEU A 230 -11.74 4.22 -18.74
C LEU A 230 -10.72 5.31 -18.42
N GLN A 231 -10.00 5.19 -17.34
CA GLN A 231 -9.04 6.20 -16.90
C GLN A 231 -7.88 6.31 -17.93
N PRO A 232 -7.91 7.26 -18.89
CA PRO A 232 -6.90 7.33 -19.95
C PRO A 232 -5.52 7.73 -19.42
N ASP A 233 -5.49 8.41 -18.26
CA ASP A 233 -4.26 8.91 -17.64
C ASP A 233 -3.48 7.84 -16.88
N PHE A 234 -4.05 6.65 -16.71
CA PHE A 234 -3.40 5.46 -16.14
C PHE A 234 -2.91 4.49 -17.21
N GLN A 235 -2.77 4.91 -18.44
CA GLN A 235 -2.02 4.12 -19.39
C GLN A 235 -0.57 4.02 -18.90
N ARG A 236 -0.40 3.12 -17.98
CA ARG A 236 0.90 2.59 -17.60
C ARG A 236 1.45 1.90 -18.84
N LYS A 237 2.32 2.58 -19.56
CA LYS A 237 3.05 1.96 -20.67
C LYS A 237 3.69 0.63 -20.24
N ASP A 238 3.93 0.47 -18.94
CA ASP A 238 4.66 -0.64 -18.34
C ASP A 238 3.78 -1.74 -17.71
N ARG A 239 2.42 -1.57 -17.69
CA ARG A 239 1.51 -2.52 -17.04
C ARG A 239 0.26 -2.85 -17.85
N ILE A 240 0.29 -2.60 -19.13
CA ILE A 240 -0.69 -3.18 -20.06
C ILE A 240 -0.42 -4.69 -20.07
N TRP A 241 -1.47 -5.47 -19.87
CA TRP A 241 -1.34 -6.92 -19.98
C TRP A 241 -0.62 -7.28 -21.29
N PRO A 242 0.38 -8.17 -21.24
CA PRO A 242 1.00 -8.68 -22.45
C PRO A 242 -0.05 -9.41 -23.31
N ASP A 243 0.19 -9.45 -24.61
CA ASP A 243 -0.77 -9.94 -25.59
C ASP A 243 -1.24 -11.38 -25.34
N ASP A 244 -0.40 -12.23 -24.76
CA ASP A 244 -0.74 -13.59 -24.34
C ASP A 244 -1.77 -13.61 -23.20
N LYS A 245 -1.62 -12.74 -22.20
CA LYS A 245 -2.59 -12.59 -21.10
C LYS A 245 -3.92 -12.02 -21.59
N LYS A 246 -3.86 -11.01 -22.48
CA LYS A 246 -5.04 -10.46 -23.17
C LYS A 246 -5.78 -11.54 -23.95
N SER A 247 -5.03 -12.35 -24.69
CA SER A 247 -5.60 -13.43 -25.51
C SER A 247 -6.25 -14.51 -24.69
N LYS A 248 -5.68 -14.90 -23.54
CA LYS A 248 -6.28 -15.86 -22.61
C LYS A 248 -7.60 -15.37 -22.01
N LEU A 249 -7.78 -14.06 -21.78
CA LEU A 249 -9.06 -13.51 -21.36
C LEU A 249 -10.13 -13.72 -22.46
N ILE A 250 -9.79 -13.43 -23.71
CA ILE A 250 -10.72 -13.63 -24.85
C ILE A 250 -11.03 -15.12 -25.04
N GLU A 251 -10.03 -15.99 -24.89
CA GLU A 251 -10.21 -17.45 -24.91
C GLU A 251 -11.21 -17.89 -23.84
N SER A 252 -11.08 -17.37 -22.60
CA SER A 252 -12.02 -17.68 -21.51
C SER A 252 -13.44 -17.24 -21.81
N ILE A 253 -13.63 -16.09 -22.46
CA ILE A 253 -14.95 -15.60 -22.88
C ILE A 253 -15.56 -16.53 -23.94
N LEU A 254 -14.79 -16.91 -24.96
CA LEU A 254 -15.23 -17.82 -26.02
C LEU A 254 -15.57 -19.22 -25.48
N MET A 255 -14.86 -19.66 -24.44
CA MET A 255 -15.13 -20.90 -23.72
C MET A 255 -16.30 -20.77 -22.73
N LYS A 256 -16.90 -19.59 -22.59
CA LYS A 256 -18.00 -19.30 -21.65
C LYS A 256 -17.64 -19.56 -20.19
N LEU A 257 -16.34 -19.42 -19.84
CA LEU A 257 -15.87 -19.55 -18.47
C LEU A 257 -16.26 -18.29 -17.67
N PRO A 258 -16.69 -18.43 -16.40
CA PRO A 258 -17.04 -17.28 -15.59
C PRO A 258 -15.82 -16.39 -15.34
N LEU A 259 -15.99 -15.08 -15.54
CA LEU A 259 -14.97 -14.09 -15.21
C LEU A 259 -15.18 -13.56 -13.78
N PRO A 260 -14.11 -13.13 -13.10
CA PRO A 260 -14.25 -12.40 -11.84
C PRO A 260 -15.15 -11.17 -11.98
N GLY A 261 -15.87 -10.81 -10.92
CA GLY A 261 -16.79 -9.68 -10.93
C GLY A 261 -16.13 -8.36 -11.36
N PHE A 262 -16.89 -7.52 -12.03
CA PHE A 262 -16.50 -6.16 -12.39
C PHE A 262 -17.16 -5.21 -11.39
N TYR A 263 -16.47 -4.13 -11.05
CA TYR A 263 -16.99 -3.13 -10.14
C TYR A 263 -16.99 -1.75 -10.81
N PHE A 264 -18.14 -1.11 -10.81
CA PHE A 264 -18.34 0.21 -11.41
C PHE A 264 -18.94 1.15 -10.38
N GLY A 265 -18.43 2.37 -10.32
CA GLY A 265 -19.05 3.47 -9.59
C GLY A 265 -19.97 4.23 -10.53
N GLU A 266 -21.21 4.45 -10.16
CA GLU A 266 -22.17 5.24 -10.93
C GLU A 266 -22.23 6.67 -10.40
N LYS A 267 -21.89 7.62 -11.25
CA LYS A 267 -21.95 9.05 -10.94
C LYS A 267 -23.40 9.58 -11.03
N PRO A 268 -23.72 10.72 -10.39
CA PRO A 268 -25.07 11.31 -10.46
C PRO A 268 -25.58 11.57 -11.89
N ASN A 269 -24.68 11.73 -12.86
CA ASN A 269 -25.01 11.91 -14.27
C ASN A 269 -25.28 10.59 -15.03
N GLY A 270 -25.24 9.44 -14.34
CA GLY A 270 -25.41 8.11 -14.94
C GLY A 270 -24.19 7.53 -15.62
N ASN A 271 -23.06 8.26 -15.66
CA ASN A 271 -21.80 7.74 -16.17
C ASN A 271 -21.14 6.82 -15.14
N TRP A 272 -20.42 5.81 -15.64
CA TRP A 272 -19.73 4.85 -14.80
C TRP A 272 -18.23 5.12 -14.73
N VAL A 273 -17.63 4.84 -13.60
CA VAL A 273 -16.19 4.81 -13.41
C VAL A 273 -15.78 3.38 -13.09
N VAL A 274 -14.75 2.87 -13.74
CA VAL A 274 -14.26 1.52 -13.44
C VAL A 274 -13.55 1.51 -12.10
N ILE A 275 -14.08 0.75 -11.14
CA ILE A 275 -13.48 0.52 -9.82
C ILE A 275 -12.52 -0.66 -9.86
N ASP A 276 -12.98 -1.83 -10.34
CA ASP A 276 -12.14 -2.98 -10.64
C ASP A 276 -12.55 -3.62 -11.96
N GLY A 277 -11.57 -4.23 -12.63
CA GLY A 277 -11.73 -4.83 -13.95
C GLY A 277 -11.25 -3.94 -15.10
N LEU A 278 -10.49 -2.86 -14.82
CA LEU A 278 -10.00 -1.94 -15.86
C LEU A 278 -9.25 -2.67 -16.99
N GLN A 279 -8.27 -3.51 -16.65
CA GLN A 279 -7.48 -4.25 -17.65
C GLN A 279 -8.34 -5.23 -18.44
N ARG A 280 -9.34 -5.84 -17.81
CA ARG A 280 -10.29 -6.74 -18.46
C ARG A 280 -11.21 -5.96 -19.39
N THR A 281 -11.78 -4.86 -18.94
CA THR A 281 -12.64 -3.98 -19.76
C THR A 281 -11.87 -3.42 -20.96
N THR A 282 -10.68 -2.89 -20.75
CA THR A 282 -9.83 -2.35 -21.83
C THR A 282 -9.47 -3.45 -22.83
N THR A 283 -9.06 -4.63 -22.37
CA THR A 283 -8.72 -5.77 -23.24
C THR A 283 -9.90 -6.20 -24.12
N ILE A 284 -11.10 -6.29 -23.53
CA ILE A 284 -12.32 -6.64 -24.27
C ILE A 284 -12.63 -5.58 -25.33
N CYS A 285 -12.58 -4.31 -24.95
CA CYS A 285 -12.84 -3.20 -25.87
C CYS A 285 -11.78 -3.11 -26.99
N ASP A 286 -10.50 -3.29 -26.65
CA ASP A 286 -9.41 -3.32 -27.64
C ASP A 286 -9.60 -4.45 -28.65
N TYR A 287 -9.97 -5.65 -28.19
CA TYR A 287 -10.20 -6.78 -29.08
C TYR A 287 -11.42 -6.56 -29.98
N MET A 288 -12.54 -6.11 -29.43
CA MET A 288 -13.76 -5.83 -30.19
C MET A 288 -13.54 -4.68 -31.20
N SER A 289 -12.65 -3.75 -30.91
CA SER A 289 -12.21 -2.68 -31.81
C SER A 289 -11.21 -3.17 -32.87
N GLY A 290 -10.62 -4.35 -32.69
CA GLY A 290 -9.64 -4.93 -33.63
C GLY A 290 -8.22 -4.42 -33.41
N HIS A 291 -7.88 -3.90 -32.23
CA HIS A 291 -6.56 -3.34 -31.92
C HIS A 291 -5.47 -4.39 -31.71
N PHE A 292 -5.82 -5.66 -31.48
CA PHE A 292 -4.85 -6.76 -31.42
C PHE A 292 -5.43 -8.07 -31.95
N SER A 293 -4.55 -9.04 -32.20
CA SER A 293 -4.87 -10.39 -32.63
C SER A 293 -4.49 -11.39 -31.53
N LEU A 294 -5.23 -12.50 -31.43
CA LEU A 294 -5.02 -13.54 -30.43
C LEU A 294 -3.66 -14.22 -30.60
N LYS A 295 -2.95 -14.46 -29.48
CA LYS A 295 -1.64 -15.10 -29.47
C LYS A 295 -1.51 -16.03 -28.27
N GLY A 296 -0.79 -17.14 -28.45
CA GLY A 296 -0.43 -18.04 -27.36
C GLY A 296 -1.61 -18.77 -26.73
N LEU A 297 -2.69 -18.96 -27.47
CA LEU A 297 -3.84 -19.77 -27.06
C LEU A 297 -3.44 -21.24 -27.05
N SER A 298 -3.78 -21.93 -25.98
CA SER A 298 -3.46 -23.34 -25.77
C SER A 298 -4.66 -24.28 -25.95
N ILE A 299 -5.88 -23.78 -25.88
CA ILE A 299 -7.10 -24.56 -26.02
C ILE A 299 -7.77 -24.28 -27.38
N LEU A 300 -7.93 -23.01 -27.73
CA LEU A 300 -8.49 -22.59 -29.01
C LEU A 300 -7.37 -22.19 -29.99
N GLU A 301 -6.38 -23.06 -30.16
CA GLU A 301 -5.16 -22.81 -30.98
C GLU A 301 -5.47 -22.31 -32.39
N HIS A 302 -6.58 -22.78 -33.00
CA HIS A 302 -7.02 -22.40 -34.34
C HIS A 302 -7.43 -20.91 -34.45
N LEU A 303 -7.55 -20.21 -33.34
CA LEU A 303 -7.84 -18.77 -33.28
C LEU A 303 -6.58 -17.92 -33.15
N ASN A 304 -5.38 -18.51 -32.97
CA ASN A 304 -4.15 -17.75 -32.96
C ASN A 304 -3.96 -16.96 -34.26
N GLY A 305 -3.61 -15.69 -34.13
CA GLY A 305 -3.44 -14.76 -35.23
C GLY A 305 -4.74 -14.05 -35.66
N LYS A 306 -5.90 -14.47 -35.17
CA LYS A 306 -7.19 -13.87 -35.55
C LYS A 306 -7.50 -12.62 -34.73
N SER A 307 -7.89 -11.54 -35.41
CA SER A 307 -8.55 -10.38 -34.84
C SER A 307 -10.06 -10.62 -34.71
N PHE A 308 -10.79 -9.74 -34.02
CA PHE A 308 -12.24 -9.86 -33.85
C PHE A 308 -12.99 -9.99 -35.19
N LYS A 309 -12.53 -9.30 -36.24
CA LYS A 309 -13.15 -9.34 -37.57
C LYS A 309 -12.94 -10.68 -38.29
N ASP A 310 -11.86 -11.40 -37.93
CA ASP A 310 -11.51 -12.68 -38.57
C ASP A 310 -12.24 -13.87 -37.90
N LEU A 311 -12.93 -13.62 -36.79
CA LEU A 311 -13.77 -14.61 -36.14
C LEU A 311 -15.03 -14.92 -36.94
N THR A 312 -15.52 -16.13 -36.82
CA THR A 312 -16.83 -16.52 -37.36
C THR A 312 -17.95 -15.67 -36.75
N ARG A 313 -19.07 -15.55 -37.45
CA ARG A 313 -20.23 -14.80 -36.95
C ARG A 313 -20.74 -15.32 -35.61
N THR A 314 -20.62 -16.62 -35.37
CA THR A 314 -21.02 -17.25 -34.10
C THR A 314 -20.07 -16.84 -32.99
N GLU A 315 -18.77 -16.91 -33.20
CA GLU A 315 -17.77 -16.51 -32.20
C GLU A 315 -17.86 -15.01 -31.86
N GLN A 316 -18.05 -14.15 -32.87
CA GLN A 316 -18.32 -12.72 -32.65
C GLN A 316 -19.57 -12.49 -31.80
N ARG A 317 -20.62 -13.27 -32.04
CA ARG A 317 -21.88 -13.20 -31.25
C ARG A 317 -21.64 -13.68 -29.84
N ASP A 318 -20.93 -14.79 -29.64
CA ASP A 318 -20.63 -15.35 -28.32
C ASP A 318 -19.86 -14.33 -27.45
N ILE A 319 -18.94 -13.57 -28.03
CA ILE A 319 -18.26 -12.48 -27.31
C ILE A 319 -19.23 -11.33 -27.00
N ARG A 320 -20.01 -10.87 -27.97
CA ARG A 320 -20.93 -9.73 -27.79
C ARG A 320 -22.00 -9.97 -26.75
N GLU A 321 -22.55 -11.17 -26.73
CA GLU A 321 -23.66 -11.57 -25.85
C GLU A 321 -23.18 -12.17 -24.53
N TYR A 322 -21.85 -12.32 -24.34
CA TYR A 322 -21.28 -12.79 -23.09
C TYR A 322 -21.67 -11.85 -21.94
N GLN A 323 -22.24 -12.43 -20.87
CA GLN A 323 -22.67 -11.70 -19.69
C GLN A 323 -21.58 -11.67 -18.64
N ILE A 324 -21.30 -10.50 -18.10
CA ILE A 324 -20.40 -10.33 -16.96
C ILE A 324 -21.20 -10.07 -15.68
N THR A 325 -20.69 -10.51 -14.56
CA THR A 325 -21.20 -10.07 -13.26
C THR A 325 -20.64 -8.68 -12.95
N ALA A 326 -21.50 -7.68 -12.84
CA ALA A 326 -21.10 -6.31 -12.53
C ALA A 326 -21.78 -5.83 -11.24
N TYR A 327 -21.01 -5.21 -10.37
CA TYR A 327 -21.46 -4.53 -9.17
C TYR A 327 -21.41 -3.03 -9.39
N GLN A 328 -22.55 -2.37 -9.31
CA GLN A 328 -22.67 -0.92 -9.43
C GLN A 328 -22.82 -0.30 -8.05
N ILE A 329 -22.03 0.72 -7.78
CA ILE A 329 -21.99 1.43 -6.51
C ILE A 329 -22.37 2.89 -6.79
N GLU A 330 -23.45 3.38 -6.18
CA GLU A 330 -23.85 4.78 -6.30
C GLU A 330 -22.79 5.69 -5.66
N LEU A 331 -22.24 6.62 -6.45
CA LEU A 331 -21.26 7.62 -6.00
C LEU A 331 -21.99 8.92 -5.69
N ASN A 332 -22.09 9.27 -4.41
CA ASN A 332 -22.59 10.56 -3.95
C ASN A 332 -21.41 11.38 -3.40
N ASP A 333 -21.56 12.70 -3.30
CA ASP A 333 -20.50 13.59 -2.79
C ASP A 333 -20.02 13.21 -1.37
N ASP A 334 -20.92 12.64 -0.55
CA ASP A 334 -20.62 12.14 0.81
C ASP A 334 -20.00 10.73 0.82
N SER A 335 -19.93 10.04 -0.31
CA SER A 335 -19.50 8.63 -0.38
C SER A 335 -18.03 8.45 -0.78
N SER A 336 -17.27 9.53 -1.00
CA SER A 336 -15.89 9.48 -1.48
C SER A 336 -14.97 8.64 -0.58
N GLU A 337 -15.14 8.72 0.72
CA GLU A 337 -14.38 7.96 1.72
C GLU A 337 -14.71 6.47 1.69
N LEU A 338 -16.01 6.15 1.65
CA LEU A 338 -16.48 4.77 1.54
C LEU A 338 -16.04 4.10 0.22
N VAL A 339 -16.00 4.88 -0.85
CA VAL A 339 -15.59 4.40 -2.18
C VAL A 339 -14.09 4.10 -2.19
N VAL A 340 -13.25 4.94 -1.59
CA VAL A 340 -11.82 4.67 -1.44
C VAL A 340 -11.60 3.39 -0.64
N GLU A 341 -12.31 3.21 0.48
CA GLU A 341 -12.22 2.00 1.29
C GLU A 341 -12.73 0.75 0.55
N LEU A 342 -13.83 0.85 -0.19
CA LEU A 342 -14.32 -0.23 -1.05
C LEU A 342 -13.31 -0.60 -2.14
N PHE A 343 -12.65 0.39 -2.74
CA PHE A 343 -11.56 0.16 -3.69
C PHE A 343 -10.42 -0.65 -3.07
N HIS A 344 -10.00 -0.30 -1.85
CA HIS A 344 -8.96 -1.05 -1.14
C HIS A 344 -9.38 -2.50 -0.87
N ARG A 345 -10.62 -2.72 -0.46
CA ARG A 345 -11.13 -4.08 -0.13
C ARG A 345 -11.38 -4.93 -1.38
N ILE A 346 -11.91 -4.35 -2.44
CA ILE A 346 -12.26 -5.07 -3.68
C ILE A 346 -11.00 -5.46 -4.46
N ASN A 347 -9.98 -4.59 -4.52
CA ASN A 347 -8.74 -4.85 -5.22
C ASN A 347 -7.83 -5.91 -4.57
N THR A 348 -8.30 -6.61 -3.52
CA THR A 348 -7.53 -7.66 -2.84
C THR A 348 -7.21 -8.86 -3.76
N TYR A 349 -7.90 -9.01 -4.89
CA TYR A 349 -7.76 -10.13 -5.83
C TYR A 349 -7.22 -9.78 -7.22
N GLY A 350 -6.84 -8.50 -7.46
CA GLY A 350 -6.31 -8.02 -8.75
C GLY A 350 -5.05 -7.16 -8.58
N VAL A 351 -4.61 -6.50 -9.67
CA VAL A 351 -3.54 -5.49 -9.60
C VAL A 351 -4.03 -4.32 -8.76
N LYS A 352 -3.60 -4.24 -7.52
CA LYS A 352 -4.00 -3.20 -6.57
C LYS A 352 -3.72 -1.81 -7.15
N LEU A 353 -4.72 -0.94 -7.18
CA LEU A 353 -4.49 0.49 -7.43
C LEU A 353 -3.87 1.14 -6.18
N SER A 354 -2.94 2.07 -6.38
CA SER A 354 -2.45 2.90 -5.26
C SER A 354 -3.54 3.86 -4.79
N SER A 355 -3.45 4.29 -3.53
CA SER A 355 -4.39 5.28 -2.97
C SER A 355 -4.46 6.55 -3.84
N GLN A 356 -3.33 6.99 -4.43
CA GLN A 356 -3.33 8.16 -5.29
C GLN A 356 -4.00 7.93 -6.65
N GLU A 357 -3.81 6.74 -7.23
CA GLU A 357 -4.52 6.38 -8.47
C GLU A 357 -6.03 6.41 -8.25
N ILE A 358 -6.49 5.91 -7.11
CA ILE A 358 -7.91 5.94 -6.72
C ILE A 358 -8.39 7.37 -6.54
N ARG A 359 -7.65 8.19 -5.75
CA ARG A 359 -8.01 9.61 -5.54
C ARG A 359 -8.09 10.40 -6.85
N SER A 360 -7.13 10.19 -7.75
CA SER A 360 -7.12 10.84 -9.07
C SER A 360 -8.31 10.43 -9.93
N ALA A 361 -8.75 9.19 -9.80
CA ALA A 361 -9.92 8.68 -10.53
C ALA A 361 -11.22 9.31 -10.04
N LEU A 362 -11.39 9.40 -8.72
CA LEU A 362 -12.59 9.92 -8.09
C LEU A 362 -12.69 11.45 -8.22
N ASN A 363 -11.56 12.15 -8.23
CA ASN A 363 -11.49 13.61 -8.26
C ASN A 363 -10.88 14.12 -9.57
N LYS A 364 -11.34 13.58 -10.72
CA LYS A 364 -10.90 14.07 -12.03
C LYS A 364 -11.14 15.56 -12.19
N GLY A 365 -10.18 16.26 -12.79
CA GLY A 365 -10.31 17.67 -13.07
C GLY A 365 -8.98 18.42 -12.99
N ASN A 366 -9.09 19.70 -12.69
CA ASN A 366 -7.96 20.62 -12.64
C ASN A 366 -6.92 20.24 -11.58
N SER A 367 -7.35 19.63 -10.47
CA SER A 367 -6.44 19.14 -9.43
C SER A 367 -5.47 18.08 -9.96
N VAL A 368 -5.95 17.10 -10.72
CA VAL A 368 -5.12 16.04 -11.30
C VAL A 368 -4.12 16.61 -12.31
N THR A 369 -4.58 17.52 -13.17
CA THR A 369 -3.71 18.20 -14.15
C THR A 369 -2.63 19.02 -13.45
N PHE A 370 -3.00 19.73 -12.39
CA PHE A 370 -2.06 20.52 -11.60
C PHE A 370 -1.04 19.66 -10.84
N LEU A 371 -1.47 18.55 -10.23
CA LEU A 371 -0.56 17.61 -9.56
C LEU A 371 0.46 17.00 -10.53
N ARG A 372 0.02 16.62 -11.74
CA ARG A 372 0.92 16.13 -12.78
C ARG A 372 1.94 17.19 -13.16
N TYR A 373 1.51 18.43 -13.32
CA TYR A 373 2.39 19.55 -13.58
C TYR A 373 3.42 19.75 -12.46
N LEU A 374 2.99 19.77 -11.18
CA LEU A 374 3.91 19.93 -10.04
C LEU A 374 4.93 18.79 -9.95
N ALA A 375 4.50 17.54 -10.18
CA ALA A 375 5.38 16.37 -10.16
C ALA A 375 6.40 16.38 -11.31
N SER A 376 6.08 17.02 -12.43
CA SER A 376 6.99 17.14 -13.58
C SER A 376 8.08 18.18 -13.40
N LEU A 377 7.92 19.13 -12.47
CA LEU A 377 8.85 20.24 -12.27
C LEU A 377 10.27 19.78 -11.95
N GLU A 378 11.22 20.40 -12.60
CA GLU A 378 12.65 20.14 -12.36
C GLU A 378 13.05 20.49 -10.90
N THR A 379 12.42 21.51 -10.32
CA THR A 379 12.61 21.87 -8.91
C THR A 379 12.15 20.78 -7.95
N PHE A 380 11.01 20.11 -8.23
CA PHE A 380 10.54 18.96 -7.46
C PHE A 380 11.52 17.79 -7.57
N LYS A 381 11.94 17.44 -8.79
CA LYS A 381 12.90 16.35 -9.03
C LYS A 381 14.23 16.61 -8.33
N LYS A 382 14.76 17.84 -8.40
CA LYS A 382 16.01 18.23 -7.70
C LYS A 382 15.85 18.18 -6.18
N ALA A 383 14.81 18.78 -5.63
CA ALA A 383 14.59 18.80 -4.19
C ALA A 383 14.37 17.39 -3.61
N THR A 384 13.77 16.48 -4.38
CA THR A 384 13.63 15.06 -4.03
C THR A 384 14.79 14.20 -4.50
N GLN A 385 15.84 14.80 -5.10
CA GLN A 385 17.05 14.12 -5.56
C GLN A 385 16.79 12.98 -6.54
N PHE A 386 15.78 13.14 -7.38
CA PHE A 386 15.37 12.14 -8.37
C PHE A 386 15.05 10.76 -7.76
N LYS A 387 14.83 10.69 -6.43
CA LYS A 387 14.52 9.45 -5.73
C LYS A 387 13.08 9.00 -5.94
N VAL A 388 12.15 9.94 -6.10
CA VAL A 388 10.72 9.64 -6.22
C VAL A 388 10.39 9.19 -7.65
N LYS A 389 9.82 8.00 -7.76
CA LYS A 389 9.41 7.46 -9.05
C LYS A 389 7.96 7.80 -9.37
N PRO A 390 7.62 8.03 -10.65
CA PRO A 390 6.25 8.31 -11.07
C PRO A 390 5.35 7.06 -11.04
N ASP A 391 5.95 5.88 -10.76
CA ASP A 391 5.22 4.63 -10.70
C ASP A 391 4.08 4.73 -9.69
N ARG A 392 2.89 4.32 -10.10
CA ARG A 392 1.68 4.36 -9.28
C ARG A 392 1.33 5.76 -8.74
N GLN A 393 1.74 6.82 -9.44
CA GLN A 393 1.54 8.22 -9.07
C GLN A 393 2.10 8.58 -7.68
N LYS A 394 3.22 7.97 -7.26
CA LYS A 394 3.85 8.30 -5.98
C LYS A 394 4.39 9.72 -5.92
N ASP A 395 4.86 10.24 -7.04
CA ASP A 395 5.24 11.63 -7.22
C ASP A 395 4.05 12.58 -7.03
N MET A 396 2.90 12.28 -7.64
CA MET A 396 1.68 13.05 -7.47
C MET A 396 1.13 12.93 -6.03
N GLU A 397 1.23 11.76 -5.40
CA GLU A 397 0.84 11.56 -4.00
C GLU A 397 1.66 12.46 -3.08
N LEU A 398 2.97 12.52 -3.29
CA LEU A 398 3.86 13.37 -2.50
C LEU A 398 3.55 14.86 -2.71
N CYS A 399 3.32 15.28 -3.95
CA CYS A 399 2.90 16.67 -4.23
C CYS A 399 1.56 17.01 -3.57
N LEU A 400 0.58 16.12 -3.66
CA LEU A 400 -0.75 16.32 -3.05
C LEU A 400 -0.65 16.43 -1.54
N SER A 401 0.21 15.64 -0.90
CA SER A 401 0.33 15.62 0.54
C SER A 401 0.73 16.99 1.12
N ALA A 402 1.68 17.69 0.51
CA ALA A 402 2.04 19.06 0.90
C ALA A 402 0.98 20.07 0.47
N LEU A 403 0.48 19.96 -0.77
CA LEU A 403 -0.52 20.87 -1.32
C LEU A 403 -1.81 20.89 -0.50
N ALA A 404 -2.23 19.75 0.05
CA ALA A 404 -3.43 19.66 0.87
C ALA A 404 -3.31 20.53 2.14
N PHE A 405 -2.16 20.53 2.80
CA PHE A 405 -1.92 21.42 3.95
C PHE A 405 -1.80 22.88 3.56
N MET A 406 -1.28 23.20 2.37
CA MET A 406 -1.24 24.58 1.86
C MET A 406 -2.65 25.10 1.56
N VAL A 407 -3.54 24.26 1.04
CA VAL A 407 -4.91 24.63 0.62
C VAL A 407 -5.91 24.63 1.77
N LEU A 408 -5.81 23.68 2.70
CA LEU A 408 -6.79 23.46 3.77
C LEU A 408 -6.28 23.88 5.16
N GLY A 409 -4.96 23.93 5.35
CA GLY A 409 -4.33 24.22 6.64
C GLY A 409 -4.29 23.02 7.59
N TYR A 410 -3.23 22.93 8.41
CA TYR A 410 -3.06 21.80 9.32
C TYR A 410 -4.02 21.84 10.52
N ASN A 411 -4.49 23.03 10.95
CA ASN A 411 -5.46 23.18 12.02
C ASN A 411 -6.85 22.59 11.69
N ASN A 412 -7.18 22.55 10.41
CA ASN A 412 -8.43 21.98 9.91
C ASN A 412 -8.37 20.46 9.70
N TYR A 413 -7.19 19.88 9.90
CA TYR A 413 -7.01 18.44 9.82
C TYR A 413 -7.61 17.76 11.06
N GLY A 414 -8.37 16.67 10.88
CA GLY A 414 -8.67 15.74 11.97
C GLY A 414 -10.13 15.52 12.33
N GLN A 415 -11.07 15.99 11.50
CA GLN A 415 -12.49 15.58 11.63
C GLN A 415 -12.78 14.27 10.86
N HIS A 416 -11.93 13.94 9.90
CA HIS A 416 -12.05 12.79 8.98
C HIS A 416 -10.68 12.14 8.76
N SER A 417 -10.66 11.04 7.98
CA SER A 417 -9.42 10.34 7.64
C SER A 417 -8.45 11.20 6.80
N TYR A 418 -7.20 10.78 6.75
CA TYR A 418 -6.18 11.44 5.92
C TYR A 418 -6.55 11.40 4.42
N ASP A 419 -7.14 10.31 3.95
CA ASP A 419 -7.60 10.18 2.58
C ASP A 419 -8.72 11.18 2.25
N HIS A 420 -9.66 11.37 3.19
CA HIS A 420 -10.70 12.40 3.05
C HIS A 420 -10.10 13.80 2.95
N PHE A 421 -9.10 14.11 3.79
CA PHE A 421 -8.42 15.41 3.75
C PHE A 421 -7.77 15.67 2.39
N LEU A 422 -7.08 14.66 1.81
CA LEU A 422 -6.49 14.76 0.49
C LEU A 422 -7.55 14.92 -0.62
N CYS A 423 -8.64 14.17 -0.55
CA CYS A 423 -9.76 14.29 -1.49
C CYS A 423 -10.42 15.67 -1.41
N SER A 424 -10.63 16.21 -0.20
CA SER A 424 -11.20 17.54 -0.01
C SER A 424 -10.34 18.65 -0.62
N ALA A 425 -9.01 18.52 -0.53
CA ALA A 425 -8.10 19.45 -1.21
C ALA A 425 -8.23 19.37 -2.73
N MET A 426 -8.34 18.16 -3.29
CA MET A 426 -8.54 17.98 -4.73
C MET A 426 -9.89 18.56 -5.19
N GLN A 427 -10.97 18.33 -4.45
CA GLN A 427 -12.29 18.86 -4.73
C GLN A 427 -12.29 20.39 -4.70
N LYS A 428 -11.68 21.00 -3.66
CA LYS A 428 -11.54 22.46 -3.58
C LYS A 428 -10.79 23.02 -4.78
N LEU A 429 -9.69 22.40 -5.20
CA LEU A 429 -8.92 22.80 -6.37
C LEU A 429 -9.70 22.65 -7.68
N ASN A 430 -10.55 21.63 -7.81
CA ASN A 430 -11.37 21.43 -9.00
C ASN A 430 -12.42 22.55 -9.21
N ASN A 431 -12.76 23.30 -8.18
CA ASN A 431 -13.67 24.43 -8.28
C ASN A 431 -13.04 25.70 -8.89
N TYR A 432 -11.71 25.74 -9.03
CA TYR A 432 -11.01 26.88 -9.61
C TYR A 432 -10.65 26.61 -11.08
N PRO A 433 -10.69 27.62 -11.95
CA PRO A 433 -10.27 27.48 -13.34
C PRO A 433 -8.77 27.26 -13.43
N LEU A 434 -8.34 26.26 -14.20
CA LEU A 434 -6.95 26.03 -14.55
C LEU A 434 -6.81 26.06 -16.06
N SER A 435 -5.94 26.93 -16.55
CA SER A 435 -5.48 26.93 -17.95
C SER A 435 -3.97 26.85 -17.97
N ILE A 436 -3.44 25.94 -18.75
CA ILE A 436 -2.01 25.72 -18.91
C ILE A 436 -1.64 26.03 -20.36
N ILE A 437 -0.67 26.92 -20.54
CA ILE A 437 -0.04 27.22 -21.81
C ILE A 437 1.00 26.14 -22.07
N ASN A 438 1.16 25.70 -23.30
CA ASN A 438 2.09 24.64 -23.70
C ASN A 438 1.80 23.32 -22.95
N LYS A 439 0.57 22.86 -23.03
CA LYS A 439 0.10 21.65 -22.31
C LYS A 439 0.92 20.40 -22.67
N GLU A 440 1.46 20.33 -23.89
CA GLU A 440 2.33 19.24 -24.35
C GLU A 440 3.67 19.18 -23.59
N GLU A 441 4.07 20.28 -22.94
CA GLU A 441 5.30 20.39 -22.18
C GLU A 441 5.11 20.09 -20.67
N ILE A 442 3.93 19.59 -20.27
CA ILE A 442 3.66 19.25 -18.86
C ILE A 442 4.69 18.24 -18.34
N ASP A 443 4.92 17.16 -19.11
CA ASP A 443 5.84 16.09 -18.70
C ASP A 443 7.30 16.56 -18.61
N ALA A 444 7.66 17.61 -19.34
CA ALA A 444 8.97 18.24 -19.23
C ALA A 444 9.08 19.26 -18.09
N GLY A 445 7.97 19.60 -17.42
CA GLY A 445 7.92 20.62 -16.37
C GLY A 445 8.13 22.05 -16.88
N THR A 446 7.98 22.30 -18.19
CA THR A 446 8.18 23.59 -18.85
C THR A 446 6.87 24.31 -19.20
N ALA A 447 5.73 23.63 -19.01
CA ALA A 447 4.42 24.23 -19.20
C ALA A 447 4.23 25.47 -18.30
N LEU A 448 3.50 26.45 -18.81
CA LEU A 448 3.21 27.70 -18.08
C LEU A 448 1.74 27.75 -17.70
N ILE A 449 1.47 28.13 -16.45
CA ILE A 449 0.11 28.34 -15.96
C ILE A 449 -0.36 29.71 -16.49
N SER A 450 -1.57 29.76 -17.06
CA SER A 450 -2.16 31.00 -17.56
C SER A 450 -2.36 32.02 -16.44
N PRO A 451 -2.13 33.31 -16.68
CA PRO A 451 -2.44 34.38 -15.73
C PRO A 451 -3.90 34.39 -15.25
N SER A 452 -4.85 33.86 -16.03
CA SER A 452 -6.25 33.72 -15.63
C SER A 452 -6.47 32.67 -14.52
N SER A 453 -5.48 31.88 -14.18
CA SER A 453 -5.50 30.85 -13.14
C SER A 453 -4.82 31.33 -11.86
N GLU A 454 -5.24 32.46 -11.30
CA GLU A 454 -4.56 33.17 -10.20
C GLU A 454 -4.28 32.28 -8.99
N VAL A 455 -5.25 31.47 -8.55
CA VAL A 455 -5.08 30.53 -7.42
C VAL A 455 -3.97 29.53 -7.70
N PHE A 456 -3.97 28.92 -8.87
CA PHE A 456 -2.94 27.94 -9.26
C PHE A 456 -1.56 28.58 -9.45
N LEU A 457 -1.49 29.82 -9.95
CA LEU A 457 -0.24 30.59 -10.03
C LEU A 457 0.33 30.86 -8.66
N THR A 458 -0.52 31.28 -7.71
CA THR A 458 -0.11 31.52 -6.32
C THR A 458 0.39 30.26 -5.66
N LEU A 459 -0.36 29.15 -5.76
CA LEU A 459 0.04 27.85 -5.20
C LEU A 459 1.34 27.34 -5.83
N TYR A 460 1.46 27.43 -7.16
CA TYR A 460 2.70 27.07 -7.86
C TYR A 460 3.88 27.90 -7.37
N SER A 461 3.75 29.21 -7.29
CA SER A 461 4.82 30.10 -6.85
C SER A 461 5.29 29.75 -5.44
N LYS A 462 4.35 29.60 -4.50
CA LYS A 462 4.63 29.22 -3.11
C LYS A 462 5.30 27.85 -3.02
N TYR A 463 4.73 26.85 -3.71
CA TYR A 463 5.26 25.47 -3.74
C TYR A 463 6.66 25.41 -4.33
N ASN A 464 6.87 26.05 -5.49
CA ASN A 464 8.16 26.05 -6.18
C ASN A 464 9.25 26.75 -5.38
N GLN A 465 8.91 27.90 -4.75
CA GLN A 465 9.84 28.61 -3.87
C GLN A 465 10.21 27.80 -2.63
N ALA A 466 9.25 27.07 -2.04
CA ALA A 466 9.51 26.21 -0.90
C ALA A 466 10.47 25.06 -1.25
N LEU A 467 10.32 24.46 -2.43
CA LEU A 467 11.23 23.41 -2.92
C LEU A 467 12.64 23.94 -3.19
N ILE A 468 12.75 25.13 -3.78
CA ILE A 468 14.05 25.76 -4.02
C ILE A 468 14.76 26.00 -2.67
N LEU A 469 14.06 26.63 -1.72
CA LEU A 469 14.61 26.89 -0.39
C LEU A 469 14.96 25.59 0.35
N ALA A 470 14.12 24.57 0.28
CA ALA A 470 14.41 23.27 0.90
C ALA A 470 15.69 22.63 0.31
N ASN A 471 15.87 22.72 -1.01
CA ASN A 471 17.08 22.24 -1.66
C ASN A 471 18.32 23.05 -1.30
N GLU A 472 18.20 24.38 -1.17
CA GLU A 472 19.30 25.26 -0.76
C GLU A 472 19.72 25.02 0.69
N VAL A 473 18.77 24.82 1.61
CA VAL A 473 19.03 24.60 3.04
C VAL A 473 19.55 23.19 3.31
N PHE A 474 18.88 22.17 2.80
CA PHE A 474 19.15 20.77 3.17
C PHE A 474 20.02 20.02 2.16
N GLY A 475 20.10 20.47 0.90
CA GLY A 475 20.85 19.77 -0.14
C GLY A 475 20.46 18.31 -0.30
N GLU A 476 21.44 17.41 -0.26
CA GLU A 476 21.24 15.96 -0.45
C GLU A 476 20.45 15.27 0.66
N ILE A 477 20.28 15.88 1.82
CA ILE A 477 19.54 15.32 2.96
C ILE A 477 18.11 15.83 3.06
N ALA A 478 17.66 16.62 2.09
CA ALA A 478 16.30 17.15 2.07
C ALA A 478 15.26 16.03 2.26
N PHE A 479 14.35 16.24 3.20
CA PHE A 479 13.25 15.34 3.54
C PHE A 479 13.66 13.94 4.01
N SER A 480 14.92 13.71 4.36
CA SER A 480 15.40 12.44 4.92
C SER A 480 15.24 12.40 6.44
N LYS A 481 14.89 11.24 6.99
CA LYS A 481 14.95 10.98 8.44
C LYS A 481 16.35 10.60 8.93
N ASP A 482 17.19 10.19 8.02
CA ASP A 482 18.54 9.71 8.29
C ASP A 482 19.52 10.44 7.36
N PRO A 483 20.16 11.53 7.86
CA PRO A 483 21.05 12.34 7.06
C PRO A 483 22.37 11.63 6.70
N GLU A 484 22.76 10.60 7.45
CA GLU A 484 24.00 9.85 7.20
C GLU A 484 23.84 8.87 6.04
N ASN A 485 22.61 8.42 5.77
CA ASN A 485 22.30 7.48 4.71
C ASN A 485 21.84 8.20 3.45
N LYS A 486 22.73 8.43 2.50
CA LYS A 486 22.38 9.07 1.20
C LYS A 486 21.32 8.33 0.38
N LYS A 487 21.11 7.04 0.64
CA LYS A 487 20.08 6.22 -0.01
C LYS A 487 18.75 6.25 0.74
N SER A 488 18.67 6.97 1.85
CA SER A 488 17.43 7.10 2.61
C SER A 488 16.30 7.62 1.71
N PRO A 489 15.12 7.00 1.75
CA PRO A 489 13.96 7.47 0.98
C PRO A 489 13.47 8.83 1.50
N ILE A 490 12.71 9.53 0.67
CA ILE A 490 12.02 10.76 1.06
C ILE A 490 10.95 10.43 2.10
N ASN A 491 11.03 11.02 3.29
CA ASN A 491 9.97 10.91 4.27
C ASN A 491 8.82 11.86 3.92
N LYS A 492 7.64 11.30 3.69
CA LYS A 492 6.46 12.02 3.26
C LYS A 492 6.06 13.12 4.26
N GLN A 493 6.13 12.83 5.55
CA GLN A 493 5.72 13.77 6.60
C GLN A 493 6.69 14.96 6.72
N LEU A 494 7.99 14.72 6.55
CA LEU A 494 8.96 15.82 6.47
C LEU A 494 8.76 16.66 5.21
N PHE A 495 8.44 16.02 4.08
CA PHE A 495 8.14 16.74 2.85
C PHE A 495 6.90 17.65 3.02
N GLU A 496 5.79 17.10 3.53
CA GLU A 496 4.56 17.85 3.84
C GLU A 496 4.85 19.08 4.69
N LEU A 497 5.56 18.84 5.79
CA LEU A 497 5.85 19.83 6.82
C LEU A 497 6.75 20.95 6.29
N ILE A 498 7.90 20.59 5.72
CA ILE A 498 8.89 21.57 5.24
C ILE A 498 8.33 22.39 4.09
N VAL A 499 7.69 21.74 3.08
CA VAL A 499 7.13 22.44 1.95
C VAL A 499 6.01 23.39 2.38
N THR A 500 5.09 22.93 3.26
CA THR A 500 4.00 23.75 3.76
C THR A 500 4.52 24.97 4.53
N VAL A 501 5.46 24.78 5.45
CA VAL A 501 5.98 25.89 6.28
C VAL A 501 6.83 26.85 5.45
N PHE A 502 7.69 26.36 4.56
CA PHE A 502 8.51 27.22 3.71
C PHE A 502 7.72 27.96 2.64
N SER A 503 6.54 27.46 2.27
CA SER A 503 5.67 28.10 1.28
C SER A 503 5.10 29.46 1.72
N VAL A 504 5.11 29.74 3.03
CA VAL A 504 4.59 30.98 3.60
C VAL A 504 5.69 31.96 4.01
N PHE A 505 6.97 31.63 3.76
CA PHE A 505 8.09 32.53 4.07
C PHE A 505 8.10 33.75 3.18
N ASP A 506 8.24 34.93 3.79
CA ASP A 506 8.58 36.14 3.09
C ASP A 506 10.08 36.21 2.73
N SER A 507 10.52 37.27 2.02
CA SER A 507 11.91 37.42 1.58
C SER A 507 12.88 37.51 2.74
N HIS A 508 12.51 38.19 3.83
CA HIS A 508 13.36 38.35 5.01
C HIS A 508 13.53 37.03 5.76
N GLN A 509 12.44 36.26 5.93
CA GLN A 509 12.47 34.94 6.56
C GLN A 509 13.31 33.94 5.74
N LYS A 510 13.29 34.02 4.40
CA LYS A 510 14.17 33.21 3.53
C LYS A 510 15.65 33.54 3.75
N GLU A 511 16.00 34.83 3.83
CA GLU A 511 17.37 35.26 4.12
C GLU A 511 17.82 34.79 5.51
N MET A 512 16.98 34.94 6.52
CA MET A 512 17.24 34.44 7.87
C MET A 512 17.45 32.92 7.89
N MET A 513 16.64 32.18 7.12
CA MET A 513 16.75 30.74 7.03
C MET A 513 18.06 30.31 6.38
N LEU A 514 18.46 30.93 5.29
CA LEU A 514 19.74 30.66 4.62
C LEU A 514 20.92 31.00 5.52
N ALA A 515 20.84 32.08 6.30
CA ALA A 515 21.91 32.46 7.24
C ALA A 515 22.04 31.53 8.45
N ASN A 516 20.96 30.82 8.85
CA ASN A 516 20.95 29.97 10.04
C ASN A 516 20.63 28.49 9.68
N GLY A 517 20.78 28.11 8.43
CA GLY A 517 20.41 26.77 7.93
C GLY A 517 21.06 25.63 8.69
N ASP A 518 22.36 25.70 8.92
CA ASP A 518 23.10 24.67 9.65
C ASP A 518 22.58 24.47 11.08
N LYS A 519 22.32 25.56 11.81
CA LYS A 519 21.75 25.47 13.17
C LYS A 519 20.36 24.86 13.17
N PHE A 520 19.58 25.17 12.15
CA PHE A 520 18.24 24.61 12.02
C PHE A 520 18.31 23.12 11.71
N ILE A 521 19.16 22.71 10.79
CA ILE A 521 19.40 21.31 10.44
C ILE A 521 19.82 20.53 11.69
N ASP A 522 20.84 21.00 12.42
CA ASP A 522 21.32 20.34 13.63
C ASP A 522 20.21 20.20 14.67
N SER A 523 19.40 21.26 14.88
CA SER A 523 18.28 21.24 15.83
C SER A 523 17.16 20.30 15.42
N LEU A 524 16.86 20.21 14.13
CA LEU A 524 15.83 19.32 13.59
C LEU A 524 16.25 17.84 13.73
N TYR A 525 17.48 17.52 13.34
CA TYR A 525 17.97 16.15 13.45
C TYR A 525 18.19 15.72 14.89
N LEU A 526 18.61 16.64 15.78
CA LEU A 526 18.64 16.37 17.22
C LEU A 526 17.24 16.04 17.75
N ALA A 527 16.20 16.74 17.30
CA ALA A 527 14.83 16.44 17.70
C ALA A 527 14.33 15.08 17.17
N ILE A 528 14.79 14.67 15.98
CA ILE A 528 14.51 13.32 15.43
C ILE A 528 15.26 12.25 16.23
N GLU A 529 16.51 12.50 16.63
CA GLU A 529 17.34 11.54 17.36
C GLU A 529 16.87 11.35 18.80
N GLU A 530 16.69 12.45 19.55
CA GLU A 530 16.22 12.41 20.93
C GLU A 530 14.81 11.86 21.08
N ASN A 531 13.95 12.12 20.10
CA ASN A 531 12.56 11.65 20.06
C ASN A 531 11.81 11.87 21.39
N SER A 532 11.95 13.05 21.99
CA SER A 532 11.32 13.42 23.27
C SER A 532 10.13 14.35 23.08
N SER A 533 9.15 14.30 23.98
CA SER A 533 7.94 15.13 23.99
C SER A 533 8.21 16.63 24.22
N ARG A 534 9.43 17.03 24.60
CA ARG A 534 9.79 18.42 24.98
C ARG A 534 9.68 19.48 23.86
N TYR A 535 9.53 19.06 22.60
CA TYR A 535 9.55 19.98 21.46
C TYR A 535 8.21 20.66 21.21
N ALA A 536 7.09 20.02 21.58
CA ALA A 536 5.75 20.58 21.57
C ALA A 536 4.86 19.84 22.57
N LYS A 537 3.66 20.33 22.79
CA LYS A 537 2.68 19.67 23.64
C LYS A 537 1.80 18.74 22.82
N TRP A 538 1.63 17.51 23.27
CA TRP A 538 0.69 16.58 22.66
C TRP A 538 -0.77 16.93 23.07
N GLU A 539 -1.70 16.79 22.15
CA GLU A 539 -3.14 16.83 22.45
C GLU A 539 -3.61 15.58 23.23
N SER A 540 -2.71 14.66 23.57
CA SER A 540 -2.97 13.40 24.26
C SER A 540 -2.03 13.22 25.44
N ASP A 541 -2.60 13.12 26.66
CA ASP A 541 -1.85 12.85 27.89
C ASP A 541 -1.10 11.52 27.86
N THR A 542 -1.61 10.53 27.10
CA THR A 542 -0.96 9.23 26.97
C THR A 542 0.33 9.34 26.17
N TYR A 543 0.33 10.08 25.07
CA TYR A 543 1.51 10.27 24.22
C TYR A 543 2.58 11.10 24.94
N GLU A 544 2.16 12.06 25.79
CA GLU A 544 3.08 12.86 26.59
C GLU A 544 3.71 12.03 27.72
N LYS A 545 2.95 11.17 28.38
CA LYS A 545 3.48 10.23 29.41
C LYS A 545 4.40 9.16 28.84
N ASP A 546 4.16 8.74 27.59
CA ASP A 546 5.02 7.79 26.87
C ASP A 546 6.28 8.47 26.31
N ASP A 547 6.48 9.76 26.57
CA ASP A 547 7.56 10.62 26.04
C ASP A 547 7.76 10.48 24.53
N ARG A 548 6.66 10.40 23.78
CA ARG A 548 6.72 10.34 22.31
C ARG A 548 7.20 11.66 21.75
N GLY A 549 8.09 11.59 20.76
CA GLY A 549 8.71 12.78 20.22
C GLY A 549 8.47 13.03 18.75
N PHE A 550 9.33 13.86 18.19
CA PHE A 550 9.22 14.30 16.82
C PHE A 550 9.34 13.12 15.83
N ARG A 551 10.27 12.17 16.09
CA ARG A 551 10.44 10.98 15.24
C ARG A 551 9.17 10.12 15.19
N ASP A 552 8.48 9.95 16.31
CA ASP A 552 7.25 9.19 16.35
C ASP A 552 6.15 9.86 15.50
N SER A 553 6.07 11.19 15.54
CA SER A 553 5.07 11.95 14.77
C SER A 553 5.25 11.85 13.26
N ILE A 554 6.47 11.54 12.78
CA ILE A 554 6.81 11.38 11.35
C ILE A 554 7.00 9.93 10.91
N SER A 555 6.81 8.95 11.81
CA SER A 555 7.07 7.53 11.52
C SER A 555 5.92 6.61 11.93
N THR A 556 5.20 6.93 13.00
CA THR A 556 4.15 6.08 13.58
C THR A 556 2.84 6.84 13.73
N SER A 557 1.73 6.25 13.33
CA SER A 557 0.40 6.89 13.40
C SER A 557 0.37 8.28 12.76
N THR A 558 1.06 8.42 11.64
CA THR A 558 1.36 9.72 11.01
C THR A 558 0.11 10.44 10.51
N GLY A 559 -0.95 9.71 10.21
CA GLY A 559 -2.25 10.22 9.80
C GLY A 559 -3.18 10.65 10.93
N LYS A 560 -2.83 10.44 12.20
CA LYS A 560 -3.65 10.92 13.33
C LYS A 560 -3.50 12.43 13.52
N ARG A 561 -4.63 13.11 13.84
CA ARG A 561 -4.63 14.55 14.14
C ARG A 561 -3.57 14.93 15.16
N ILE A 562 -3.49 14.19 16.26
CA ILE A 562 -2.53 14.45 17.32
C ILE A 562 -1.07 14.44 16.83
N SER A 563 -0.73 13.52 15.89
CA SER A 563 0.61 13.46 15.28
C SER A 563 0.84 14.60 14.29
N VAL A 564 -0.18 14.99 13.55
CA VAL A 564 -0.09 16.13 12.61
C VAL A 564 0.13 17.42 13.37
N VAL A 565 -0.72 17.72 14.36
CA VAL A 565 -0.61 18.96 15.15
C VAL A 565 0.74 19.01 15.87
N TYR A 566 1.14 17.92 16.54
CA TYR A 566 2.41 17.87 17.25
C TYR A 566 3.61 18.14 16.33
N ARG A 567 3.67 17.52 15.13
CA ARG A 567 4.83 17.71 14.24
C ARG A 567 4.92 19.12 13.67
N PHE A 568 3.78 19.78 13.38
CA PHE A 568 3.78 21.17 12.96
C PHE A 568 4.23 22.10 14.09
N ASP A 569 3.68 21.95 15.28
CA ASP A 569 4.01 22.78 16.44
C ASP A 569 5.46 22.59 16.88
N ALA A 570 5.94 21.36 16.92
CA ALA A 570 7.34 21.05 17.24
C ALA A 570 8.30 21.65 16.21
N PHE A 571 7.99 21.52 14.92
CA PHE A 571 8.81 22.11 13.86
C PHE A 571 8.86 23.64 13.95
N LEU A 572 7.74 24.29 14.17
CA LEU A 572 7.68 25.75 14.35
C LEU A 572 8.47 26.20 15.60
N ASN A 573 8.42 25.44 16.68
CA ASN A 573 9.20 25.72 17.88
C ASN A 573 10.73 25.53 17.63
N ILE A 574 11.11 24.49 16.91
CA ILE A 574 12.51 24.24 16.51
C ILE A 574 12.99 25.38 15.60
N LEU A 575 12.18 25.75 14.60
CA LEU A 575 12.46 26.84 13.68
C LEU A 575 12.68 28.16 14.43
N GLY A 576 11.74 28.53 15.31
CA GLY A 576 11.82 29.76 16.09
C GLY A 576 13.06 29.81 16.99
N LYS A 577 13.38 28.72 17.67
CA LYS A 577 14.54 28.64 18.58
C LYS A 577 15.89 28.68 17.85
N SER A 578 15.98 28.05 16.70
CA SER A 578 17.26 27.93 15.97
C SER A 578 17.54 29.11 15.06
N THR A 579 16.52 29.71 14.44
CA THR A 579 16.68 30.76 13.43
C THR A 579 16.12 32.12 13.87
N GLY A 580 15.27 32.17 14.89
CA GLY A 580 14.52 33.37 15.25
C GLY A 580 13.30 33.67 14.36
N ILE A 581 13.00 32.80 13.38
CA ILE A 581 11.86 32.96 12.48
C ILE A 581 10.58 32.57 13.22
N THR A 582 9.61 33.49 13.26
CA THR A 582 8.27 33.23 13.76
C THR A 582 7.26 33.32 12.60
N ILE A 583 6.32 32.40 12.57
CA ILE A 583 5.28 32.34 11.55
C ILE A 583 3.93 32.59 12.21
N ASP A 584 3.15 33.52 11.66
CA ASP A 584 1.77 33.70 12.09
C ASP A 584 0.97 32.41 11.72
N SER A 585 0.39 31.78 12.73
CA SER A 585 -0.42 30.56 12.55
C SER A 585 -1.58 30.74 11.56
N LYS A 586 -2.03 31.98 11.34
CA LYS A 586 -3.06 32.30 10.33
C LYS A 586 -2.60 31.99 8.91
N LEU A 587 -1.31 32.12 8.61
CA LEU A 587 -0.76 31.82 7.29
C LEU A 587 -0.76 30.31 6.98
N LEU A 588 -0.88 29.47 8.00
CA LEU A 588 -0.93 28.01 7.89
C LEU A 588 -2.37 27.46 8.04
N GLN A 589 -3.40 28.33 7.99
CA GLN A 589 -4.82 27.94 8.07
C GLN A 589 -5.42 27.55 6.71
N GLY A 590 -4.66 27.62 5.64
CA GLY A 590 -5.07 27.33 4.27
C GLY A 590 -5.59 28.57 3.53
N GLU A 591 -5.72 28.45 2.21
CA GLU A 591 -6.25 29.49 1.31
C GLU A 591 -7.75 29.44 1.14
#